data_dfea90ba3b5510abd9477eb0904b9544
#
_entry.id   dfea90ba3b5510abd9477eb0904b9544
#
_cell.length_a   1.000
_cell.length_b   1.000
_cell.length_c   1.000
_cell.angle_alpha   90.00
_cell.angle_beta   90.00
_cell.angle_gamma   90.00
#
_symmetry.space_group_name_H-M   'P 1'
#
loop_
_entity.id
_entity.type
_entity.pdbx_description
1 polymer ?
#
loop_
_entity_poly.entity_id
_entity_poly.type
_entity_poly.pdbx_seq_one_letter_code
_entity_poly.pdbx_strand_id
1 'polypeptide(L)'
;MNVNEFVTIYSGGNYAAPIWDEYSSYVLELILNGDFTGGTTNWTLGAGVAYGSNNIAFTSSSSNTSNSTPSLDISKMYLVTFDISNYAAGSIHSNLGGTVSGSEHSSNGSKVDYIYTNSSNNIVYLTSTGFSGTIDNVSVTEVGGSVEGRDCTINNIARLIS
;
A
#
# COMPACT_ATOMS: atom_id res chain seq x y z
N MET A 1 18.63 -1.20 19.38
CA MET A 1 19.30 -2.51 19.62
C MET A 1 19.20 -3.26 18.29
N ASN A 2 20.33 -3.48 17.63
CA ASN A 2 20.37 -4.16 16.33
C ASN A 2 20.11 -5.65 16.56
N VAL A 3 19.00 -6.19 16.09
CA VAL A 3 18.66 -7.62 16.14
C VAL A 3 19.31 -8.43 15.02
N ASN A 4 20.52 -8.08 14.62
CA ASN A 4 21.36 -8.88 13.73
C ASN A 4 22.23 -9.84 14.55
N GLU A 5 21.65 -10.54 15.51
CA GLU A 5 22.40 -11.59 16.23
C GLU A 5 22.10 -12.96 15.63
N PHE A 6 23.14 -13.47 15.11
CA PHE A 6 23.51 -14.74 14.50
C PHE A 6 22.83 -15.96 15.13
N VAL A 7 22.10 -16.71 14.34
CA VAL A 7 21.87 -18.13 14.64
C VAL A 7 22.90 -18.93 13.85
N THR A 8 23.94 -19.37 14.51
CA THR A 8 24.88 -20.34 13.93
C THR A 8 24.35 -21.74 14.24
N ILE A 9 23.87 -22.44 13.24
CA ILE A 9 23.43 -23.83 13.38
C ILE A 9 24.66 -24.73 13.17
N TYR A 10 25.10 -25.42 14.22
CA TYR A 10 26.11 -26.47 14.13
C TYR A 10 25.42 -27.79 13.79
N SER A 11 25.73 -28.35 12.64
CA SER A 11 25.36 -29.70 12.26
C SER A 11 26.62 -30.46 11.91
N GLY A 12 27.04 -31.37 12.79
CA GLY A 12 28.01 -32.40 12.46
C GLY A 12 29.42 -31.93 12.06
N GLY A 13 29.93 -30.86 12.67
CA GLY A 13 31.31 -30.43 12.46
C GLY A 13 31.58 -29.65 11.18
N ASN A 14 30.60 -29.44 10.35
CA ASN A 14 30.70 -28.54 9.18
C ASN A 14 30.08 -27.20 9.55
N TYR A 15 30.82 -26.12 9.33
CA TYR A 15 30.32 -24.76 9.46
C TYR A 15 29.36 -24.54 8.31
N ALA A 16 28.05 -24.46 8.59
CA ALA A 16 27.14 -23.95 7.65
C ALA A 16 27.41 -22.43 7.47
N ALA A 17 27.53 -21.99 6.25
CA ALA A 17 27.60 -20.55 5.99
C ALA A 17 26.37 -19.87 6.64
N PRO A 18 26.53 -18.68 7.24
CA PRO A 18 25.39 -17.96 7.78
C PRO A 18 24.36 -17.80 6.68
N ILE A 19 23.16 -18.33 6.91
CA ILE A 19 22.04 -18.07 6.05
C ILE A 19 21.63 -16.63 6.37
N TRP A 20 22.15 -15.69 5.59
CA TRP A 20 21.61 -14.34 5.54
C TRP A 20 20.26 -14.47 4.84
N ASP A 21 19.24 -14.73 5.61
CA ASP A 21 17.91 -14.45 5.14
C ASP A 21 17.81 -12.92 5.14
N GLU A 22 18.15 -12.31 4.01
CA GLU A 22 17.73 -10.95 3.78
C GLU A 22 16.22 -10.99 3.89
N TYR A 23 15.69 -10.61 5.06
CA TYR A 23 14.32 -10.20 5.20
C TYR A 23 14.14 -8.94 4.34
N SER A 24 14.15 -9.13 3.05
CA SER A 24 13.50 -8.25 2.15
C SER A 24 12.01 -8.37 2.51
N SER A 25 11.52 -7.44 3.31
CA SER A 25 10.09 -7.27 3.43
C SER A 25 9.62 -6.89 2.03
N TYR A 26 9.20 -7.89 1.26
CA TYR A 26 8.53 -7.63 0.00
C TYR A 26 7.23 -6.92 0.35
N VAL A 27 7.27 -5.62 0.24
CA VAL A 27 6.07 -4.81 0.28
C VAL A 27 5.38 -5.08 -1.05
N LEU A 28 4.32 -5.89 -1.01
CA LEU A 28 3.55 -6.21 -2.20
C LEU A 28 2.71 -4.99 -2.58
N GLU A 29 3.00 -4.42 -3.75
CA GLU A 29 2.12 -3.40 -4.35
C GLU A 29 0.83 -4.05 -4.82
N LEU A 30 -0.31 -3.53 -4.36
CA LEU A 30 -1.63 -4.06 -4.68
C LEU A 30 -2.30 -3.31 -5.83
N ILE A 31 -1.86 -2.09 -6.16
CA ILE A 31 -2.39 -1.30 -7.27
C ILE A 31 -1.61 -1.60 -8.54
N LEU A 32 -2.31 -1.97 -9.59
CA LEU A 32 -1.73 -2.01 -10.92
C LEU A 32 -1.92 -0.67 -11.62
N ASN A 33 -0.85 -0.19 -12.27
CA ASN A 33 -0.85 1.07 -13.04
C ASN A 33 -1.15 2.30 -12.16
N GLY A 34 -0.60 2.36 -10.96
CA GLY A 34 -0.73 3.53 -10.08
C GLY A 34 0.07 4.74 -10.54
N ASP A 35 1.07 4.54 -11.40
CA ASP A 35 1.88 5.56 -12.08
C ASP A 35 1.29 6.02 -13.43
N PHE A 36 0.13 5.49 -13.79
CA PHE A 36 -0.61 5.81 -15.02
C PHE A 36 0.19 5.66 -16.33
N THR A 37 1.35 5.00 -16.33
CA THR A 37 2.15 4.77 -17.56
C THR A 37 1.40 3.90 -18.57
N GLY A 38 0.48 3.06 -18.13
CA GLY A 38 -0.45 2.28 -18.94
C GLY A 38 -1.74 3.01 -19.33
N GLY A 39 -1.78 4.34 -19.25
CA GLY A 39 -2.99 5.13 -19.46
C GLY A 39 -4.00 4.93 -18.34
N THR A 40 -5.27 4.68 -18.69
CA THR A 40 -6.33 4.41 -17.69
C THR A 40 -6.56 2.91 -17.45
N THR A 41 -5.65 2.05 -17.89
CA THR A 41 -5.78 0.60 -17.64
C THR A 41 -5.95 0.34 -16.14
N ASN A 42 -6.94 -0.47 -15.78
CA ASN A 42 -7.37 -0.78 -14.40
C ASN A 42 -8.04 0.38 -13.64
N TRP A 43 -8.19 1.55 -14.25
CA TRP A 43 -8.84 2.69 -13.62
C TRP A 43 -10.16 3.03 -14.29
N THR A 44 -11.17 3.30 -13.47
CA THR A 44 -12.45 3.90 -13.90
C THR A 44 -12.46 5.34 -13.43
N LEU A 45 -12.40 6.27 -14.38
CA LEU A 45 -12.37 7.69 -14.07
C LEU A 45 -13.78 8.21 -13.76
N GLY A 46 -13.86 9.03 -12.71
CA GLY A 46 -15.09 9.72 -12.33
C GLY A 46 -15.40 10.94 -13.21
N ALA A 47 -16.54 11.56 -12.97
CA ALA A 47 -16.91 12.78 -13.66
C ALA A 47 -15.94 13.92 -13.35
N GLY A 48 -15.51 14.66 -14.35
CA GLY A 48 -14.53 15.74 -14.20
C GLY A 48 -13.10 15.25 -14.01
N VAL A 49 -12.82 13.99 -14.32
CA VAL A 49 -11.47 13.40 -14.28
C VAL A 49 -11.07 12.95 -15.67
N ALA A 50 -9.86 13.27 -16.09
CA ALA A 50 -9.30 12.91 -17.38
C ALA A 50 -7.86 12.41 -17.24
N TYR A 51 -7.46 11.49 -18.12
CA TYR A 51 -6.08 11.07 -18.24
C TYR A 51 -5.23 12.21 -18.82
N GLY A 52 -4.08 12.44 -18.20
CA GLY A 52 -3.03 13.34 -18.68
C GLY A 52 -1.84 12.56 -19.25
N SER A 53 -0.65 13.13 -19.11
CA SER A 53 0.60 12.44 -19.46
C SER A 53 1.12 11.67 -18.23
N ASN A 54 0.79 10.38 -18.14
CA ASN A 54 1.11 9.50 -17.01
C ASN A 54 0.58 10.02 -15.66
N ASN A 55 -0.63 10.56 -15.66
CA ASN A 55 -1.33 11.04 -14.47
C ASN A 55 -2.83 11.17 -14.76
N ILE A 56 -3.62 11.46 -13.74
CA ILE A 56 -5.03 11.83 -13.90
C ILE A 56 -5.27 13.24 -13.37
N ALA A 57 -5.96 14.05 -14.18
CA ALA A 57 -6.28 15.42 -13.88
C ALA A 57 -7.75 15.56 -13.49
N PHE A 58 -8.02 16.26 -12.39
CA PHE A 58 -9.34 16.55 -11.86
C PHE A 58 -9.68 18.01 -12.11
N THR A 59 -10.91 18.26 -12.56
CA THR A 59 -11.43 19.60 -12.80
C THR A 59 -12.75 19.75 -12.05
N SER A 60 -12.72 20.44 -10.90
CA SER A 60 -13.87 20.63 -10.00
C SER A 60 -14.66 19.33 -9.76
N SER A 61 -13.96 18.22 -9.65
CA SER A 61 -14.55 16.90 -9.55
C SER A 61 -15.13 16.68 -8.14
N SER A 62 -16.35 16.13 -8.11
CA SER A 62 -17.01 15.62 -6.90
C SER A 62 -17.51 14.21 -7.19
N SER A 63 -16.59 13.28 -7.40
CA SER A 63 -16.87 11.92 -7.84
C SER A 63 -15.82 10.95 -7.35
N ASN A 64 -16.07 9.67 -7.56
CA ASN A 64 -15.12 8.61 -7.29
C ASN A 64 -14.37 8.22 -8.56
N THR A 65 -13.06 8.19 -8.49
CA THR A 65 -12.19 7.49 -9.43
C THR A 65 -11.68 6.22 -8.75
N SER A 66 -11.73 5.09 -9.42
CA SER A 66 -11.50 3.81 -8.76
C SER A 66 -10.55 2.90 -9.50
N ASN A 67 -9.86 2.06 -8.74
CA ASN A 67 -9.06 0.93 -9.21
C ASN A 67 -9.58 -0.35 -8.54
N SER A 68 -9.79 -1.40 -9.32
CA SER A 68 -10.33 -2.69 -8.87
C SER A 68 -9.32 -3.83 -8.88
N THR A 69 -8.03 -3.51 -8.88
CA THR A 69 -6.96 -4.52 -8.88
C THR A 69 -6.52 -4.99 -7.50
N PRO A 70 -6.63 -4.19 -6.41
CA PRO A 70 -6.13 -4.64 -5.12
C PRO A 70 -6.93 -5.83 -4.59
N SER A 71 -6.23 -6.74 -3.91
CA SER A 71 -6.86 -7.75 -3.07
C SER A 71 -6.82 -7.24 -1.63
N LEU A 72 -7.97 -6.90 -1.07
CA LEU A 72 -8.09 -6.33 0.26
C LEU A 72 -8.71 -7.33 1.22
N ASP A 73 -8.07 -7.55 2.35
CA ASP A 73 -8.59 -8.38 3.44
C ASP A 73 -9.17 -7.51 4.56
N ILE A 74 -10.21 -8.00 5.20
CA ILE A 74 -10.75 -7.36 6.41
C ILE A 74 -9.77 -7.48 7.57
N SER A 75 -9.82 -6.49 8.46
CA SER A 75 -8.97 -6.45 9.67
C SER A 75 -7.47 -6.35 9.37
N LYS A 76 -7.13 -5.78 8.22
CA LYS A 76 -5.75 -5.45 7.85
C LYS A 76 -5.54 -3.94 7.79
N MET A 77 -4.31 -3.52 8.07
CA MET A 77 -3.86 -2.15 7.90
C MET A 77 -3.20 -2.00 6.53
N TYR A 78 -3.56 -0.97 5.81
CA TYR A 78 -2.95 -0.63 4.52
C TYR A 78 -2.34 0.76 4.56
N LEU A 79 -1.19 0.89 3.93
CA LEU A 79 -0.58 2.16 3.60
C LEU A 79 -1.04 2.54 2.20
N VAL A 80 -1.71 3.68 2.09
CA VAL A 80 -2.09 4.28 0.81
C VAL A 80 -1.25 5.53 0.61
N THR A 81 -0.60 5.64 -0.52
CA THR A 81 0.14 6.85 -0.89
C THR A 81 -0.25 7.33 -2.28
N PHE A 82 -0.17 8.62 -2.51
CA PHE A 82 -0.32 9.24 -3.83
C PHE A 82 0.26 10.65 -3.83
N ASP A 83 0.59 11.15 -5.00
CA ASP A 83 1.11 12.50 -5.18
C ASP A 83 0.01 13.43 -5.71
N ILE A 84 -0.08 14.62 -5.10
CA ILE A 84 -0.89 15.73 -5.61
C ILE A 84 0.04 16.78 -6.21
N SER A 85 -0.25 17.20 -7.43
CA SER A 85 0.36 18.34 -8.08
C SER A 85 -0.70 19.25 -8.70
N ASN A 86 -0.32 20.47 -9.05
CA ASN A 86 -1.22 21.46 -9.65
C ASN A 86 -2.53 21.67 -8.86
N TYR A 87 -2.47 21.50 -7.53
CA TYR A 87 -3.63 21.72 -6.67
C TYR A 87 -4.16 23.16 -6.82
N ALA A 88 -5.46 23.28 -7.04
CA ALA A 88 -6.13 24.57 -7.17
C ALA A 88 -7.34 24.75 -6.24
N ALA A 89 -8.09 23.69 -5.95
CA ALA A 89 -9.30 23.78 -5.12
C ALA A 89 -9.77 22.42 -4.60
N GLY A 90 -10.67 22.43 -3.61
CA GLY A 90 -11.39 21.27 -3.08
C GLY A 90 -10.54 20.34 -2.26
N SER A 91 -11.01 19.11 -2.10
CA SER A 91 -10.29 18.07 -1.37
C SER A 91 -10.43 16.70 -2.05
N ILE A 92 -9.51 15.80 -1.71
CA ILE A 92 -9.53 14.42 -2.15
C ILE A 92 -9.07 13.53 -0.99
N HIS A 93 -9.65 12.34 -0.87
CA HIS A 93 -9.21 11.31 0.06
C HIS A 93 -9.20 9.94 -0.60
N SER A 94 -8.37 9.07 -0.10
CA SER A 94 -8.40 7.64 -0.44
C SER A 94 -9.52 6.93 0.34
N ASN A 95 -10.11 5.89 -0.25
CA ASN A 95 -11.10 5.05 0.42
C ASN A 95 -10.88 3.59 0.00
N LEU A 96 -10.84 2.70 0.96
CA LEU A 96 -10.68 1.26 0.74
C LEU A 96 -12.00 0.52 0.92
N GLY A 97 -12.34 -0.29 -0.07
CA GLY A 97 -13.54 -1.13 -0.06
C GLY A 97 -14.86 -0.37 -0.04
N GLY A 98 -14.83 0.95 -0.24
CA GLY A 98 -16.02 1.80 -0.20
C GLY A 98 -16.54 2.14 1.19
N THR A 99 -15.83 1.77 2.26
CA THR A 99 -16.34 1.89 3.63
C THR A 99 -15.42 2.65 4.57
N VAL A 100 -14.12 2.65 4.33
CA VAL A 100 -13.14 3.30 5.20
C VAL A 100 -12.31 4.30 4.41
N SER A 101 -12.34 5.55 4.86
CA SER A 101 -11.65 6.66 4.23
C SER A 101 -10.36 7.02 4.96
N GLY A 102 -9.36 7.43 4.19
CA GLY A 102 -8.19 8.16 4.66
C GLY A 102 -8.52 9.61 5.00
N SER A 103 -7.48 10.39 5.20
CA SER A 103 -7.58 11.82 5.51
C SER A 103 -7.96 12.64 4.27
N GLU A 104 -8.61 13.78 4.48
CA GLU A 104 -8.84 14.77 3.42
C GLU A 104 -7.54 15.51 3.11
N HIS A 105 -7.20 15.59 1.84
CA HIS A 105 -6.02 16.28 1.34
C HIS A 105 -6.38 17.42 0.41
N SER A 106 -5.79 18.60 0.67
CA SER A 106 -6.08 19.85 -0.04
C SER A 106 -4.82 20.69 -0.28
N SER A 107 -3.72 20.04 -0.67
CA SER A 107 -2.45 20.71 -0.97
C SER A 107 -1.57 19.83 -1.86
N ASN A 108 -0.61 20.43 -2.55
CA ASN A 108 0.42 19.69 -3.29
C ASN A 108 1.29 18.81 -2.40
N GLY A 109 1.98 17.85 -2.99
CA GLY A 109 2.96 16.95 -2.38
C GLY A 109 2.44 15.55 -2.18
N SER A 110 3.32 14.66 -1.71
CA SER A 110 3.00 13.26 -1.42
C SER A 110 2.06 13.16 -0.22
N LYS A 111 1.08 12.28 -0.34
CA LYS A 111 0.07 11.99 0.68
C LYS A 111 0.26 10.59 1.21
N VAL A 112 -0.04 10.43 2.48
CA VAL A 112 0.12 9.17 3.20
C VAL A 112 -1.09 8.96 4.10
N ASP A 113 -1.78 7.85 3.90
CA ASP A 113 -2.88 7.41 4.74
C ASP A 113 -2.63 5.99 5.26
N TYR A 114 -2.92 5.76 6.54
CA TYR A 114 -2.99 4.43 7.12
C TYR A 114 -4.45 4.08 7.33
N ILE A 115 -4.93 3.06 6.62
CA ILE A 115 -6.35 2.68 6.62
C ILE A 115 -6.50 1.25 7.12
N TYR A 116 -7.23 1.09 8.23
CA TYR A 116 -7.61 -0.22 8.75
C TYR A 116 -8.94 -0.63 8.12
N THR A 117 -8.92 -1.60 7.20
CA THR A 117 -10.12 -1.97 6.45
C THR A 117 -11.05 -2.89 7.24
N ASN A 118 -12.35 -2.67 7.08
CA ASN A 118 -13.42 -3.54 7.56
C ASN A 118 -14.20 -4.19 6.40
N SER A 119 -13.68 -4.07 5.19
CA SER A 119 -14.32 -4.55 3.95
C SER A 119 -13.35 -5.38 3.13
N SER A 120 -13.84 -6.48 2.57
CA SER A 120 -13.16 -7.31 1.57
C SER A 120 -13.54 -6.94 0.14
N ASN A 121 -14.19 -5.80 -0.07
CA ASN A 121 -14.46 -5.31 -1.41
C ASN A 121 -13.15 -4.81 -2.04
N ASN A 122 -12.70 -5.49 -3.07
CA ASN A 122 -11.41 -5.29 -3.73
C ASN A 122 -11.43 -4.03 -4.63
N ILE A 123 -11.59 -2.87 -4.02
CA ILE A 123 -11.63 -1.61 -4.74
C ILE A 123 -10.99 -0.50 -3.92
N VAL A 124 -10.22 0.32 -4.59
CA VAL A 124 -9.69 1.58 -4.04
C VAL A 124 -10.36 2.73 -4.77
N TYR A 125 -10.85 3.68 -4.01
CA TYR A 125 -11.36 4.94 -4.54
C TYR A 125 -10.44 6.10 -4.19
N LEU A 126 -10.32 7.02 -5.12
CA LEU A 126 -9.96 8.40 -4.90
C LEU A 126 -11.24 9.20 -4.95
N THR A 127 -11.75 9.60 -3.79
CA THR A 127 -13.01 10.33 -3.66
C THR A 127 -12.72 11.81 -3.57
N SER A 128 -13.33 12.59 -4.46
CA SER A 128 -13.08 14.02 -4.58
C SER A 128 -14.30 14.85 -4.21
N THR A 129 -14.06 16.05 -3.64
CA THR A 129 -15.08 17.05 -3.32
C THR A 129 -14.64 18.40 -3.87
N GLY A 130 -15.16 18.77 -5.03
CA GLY A 130 -14.78 20.00 -5.75
C GLY A 130 -13.30 20.06 -6.10
N PHE A 131 -12.61 18.91 -6.15
CA PHE A 131 -11.17 18.87 -6.29
C PHE A 131 -10.72 19.26 -7.70
N SER A 132 -9.73 20.14 -7.75
CA SER A 132 -8.99 20.51 -8.95
C SER A 132 -7.50 20.33 -8.68
N GLY A 133 -6.87 19.47 -9.46
CA GLY A 133 -5.46 19.11 -9.31
C GLY A 133 -5.11 17.89 -10.13
N THR A 134 -3.90 17.41 -9.97
CA THR A 134 -3.40 16.23 -10.68
C THR A 134 -2.95 15.17 -9.66
N ILE A 135 -3.30 13.92 -9.89
CA ILE A 135 -2.89 12.77 -9.07
C ILE A 135 -1.99 11.86 -9.88
N ASP A 136 -0.95 11.35 -9.20
CA ASP A 136 0.01 10.40 -9.73
C ASP A 136 0.53 9.47 -8.62
N ASN A 137 1.27 8.42 -8.98
CA ASN A 137 1.99 7.51 -8.08
C ASN A 137 1.11 6.93 -6.96
N VAL A 138 -0.07 6.45 -7.32
CA VAL A 138 -0.98 5.81 -6.37
C VAL A 138 -0.44 4.42 -6.01
N SER A 139 -0.28 4.17 -4.73
CA SER A 139 0.22 2.91 -4.19
C SER A 139 -0.63 2.46 -3.01
N VAL A 140 -0.87 1.16 -2.91
CA VAL A 140 -1.53 0.52 -1.78
C VAL A 140 -0.77 -0.72 -1.38
N THR A 141 -0.31 -0.76 -0.15
CA THR A 141 0.48 -1.88 0.39
C THR A 141 -0.04 -2.30 1.76
N GLU A 142 0.00 -3.59 2.08
CA GLU A 142 -0.36 -4.06 3.42
C GLU A 142 0.73 -3.71 4.43
N VAL A 143 0.35 -3.13 5.57
CA VAL A 143 1.26 -2.82 6.67
C VAL A 143 1.25 -3.96 7.67
N GLY A 144 2.42 -4.51 7.95
CA GLY A 144 2.57 -5.56 8.97
C GLY A 144 2.01 -6.90 8.55
N GLY A 145 2.07 -7.22 7.26
CA GLY A 145 1.87 -8.58 6.79
C GLY A 145 2.74 -9.51 7.65
N SER A 146 2.12 -10.29 8.53
CA SER A 146 2.84 -11.31 9.27
C SER A 146 3.47 -12.22 8.23
N VAL A 147 4.74 -12.53 8.37
CA VAL A 147 5.34 -13.69 7.70
C VAL A 147 4.64 -14.93 8.23
N GLU A 148 3.39 -15.13 7.81
CA GLU A 148 2.69 -16.39 8.04
C GLU A 148 3.41 -17.48 7.28
N GLY A 149 4.11 -18.30 8.00
CA GLY A 149 4.76 -19.49 7.45
C GLY A 149 6.03 -19.92 8.14
N ARG A 150 6.58 -19.12 9.05
CA ARG A 150 7.67 -19.61 9.91
C ARG A 150 7.27 -19.43 11.36
N ASP A 151 6.56 -20.43 11.85
CA ASP A 151 6.41 -20.65 13.27
C ASP A 151 7.81 -20.88 13.85
N CYS A 152 8.50 -19.78 14.14
CA CYS A 152 9.69 -19.79 14.95
C CYS A 152 9.21 -20.03 16.38
N THR A 153 8.70 -21.23 16.63
CA THR A 153 8.35 -21.66 17.97
C THR A 153 9.66 -21.71 18.76
N ILE A 154 9.83 -20.76 19.65
CA ILE A 154 10.90 -20.64 20.64
C ILE A 154 11.00 -21.90 21.51
N ASN A 155 10.11 -22.85 21.36
CA ASN A 155 10.07 -24.14 22.06
C ASN A 155 11.28 -25.06 21.81
N ASN A 156 12.10 -24.80 20.79
CA ASN A 156 13.30 -25.56 20.53
C ASN A 156 14.58 -24.95 21.13
N ILE A 157 14.55 -23.71 21.61
CA ILE A 157 15.73 -23.09 22.24
C ILE A 157 15.96 -23.63 23.65
N ALA A 158 14.92 -24.01 24.36
CA ALA A 158 15.04 -24.56 25.72
C ALA A 158 15.69 -25.97 25.80
N ARG A 159 15.85 -26.66 24.68
CA ARG A 159 16.48 -28.00 24.62
C ARG A 159 17.98 -27.97 24.35
N LEU A 160 18.56 -26.82 24.05
CA LEU A 160 20.00 -26.71 23.74
C LEU A 160 20.86 -26.25 24.91
N ILE A 161 20.27 -26.06 26.11
CA ILE A 161 20.97 -25.54 27.29
C ILE A 161 20.91 -26.55 28.48
N SER A 162 20.58 -27.81 28.22
CA SER A 162 20.66 -28.86 29.24
C SER A 162 21.72 -29.90 28.91
#